data_76696d55fc5dcc273f5b92e86f226166
#
_entry.id   76696d55fc5dcc273f5b92e86f226166
#
_cell.length_a   1.000
_cell.length_b   1.000
_cell.length_c   1.000
_cell.angle_alpha   90.00
_cell.angle_beta   90.00
_cell.angle_gamma   90.00
#
_symmetry.space_group_name_H-M   'P 1'
#
loop_
_entity.id
_entity.type
_entity.pdbx_description
1 polymer ?
#
loop_
_entity_poly.entity_id
_entity_poly.type
_entity_poly.pdbx_seq_one_letter_code
_entity_poly.pdbx_strand_id
1 'polypeptide(L)'
;PKVHGGLLARRELPEHMAALKEHGIETIDLLVVNLYPFEATVAKAGCTLADAIENIDIGGPAMVRSAAKNWKDVGVVTDAGQYEAVIGELKTNGKLSDRLRFALSVAAFNRIAQYDGAISDYLSSVTFEEEKLAESYVPARSLFPGQSNGQFIKVQDLRYGENSHQQAALYRDLYPAPGSLVTGVQLQGKELSYNNIADADAAWECVKSFEAPACVIVKHANPCGVAVGKDAHESYAKAFQTDPTSAFGGIIAFNRTVDKAAAEAVARQFVEVLMAPDFTPEALEIFKPKVNVRLMKIALPPGGATA
;
A
#
# COMPACT_ATOMS: atom_id res chain seq x y z
N PRO A 1 -20.93 19.94 -23.23
CA PRO A 1 -20.64 21.32 -22.77
C PRO A 1 -21.29 21.62 -21.43
N LYS A 2 -22.59 21.26 -21.20
CA LYS A 2 -23.32 21.64 -19.96
C LYS A 2 -22.70 21.10 -18.68
N VAL A 3 -22.37 19.79 -18.62
CA VAL A 3 -21.78 19.17 -17.43
C VAL A 3 -20.43 19.80 -17.11
N HIS A 4 -19.52 19.86 -18.09
CA HIS A 4 -18.19 20.43 -17.88
C HIS A 4 -18.23 21.93 -17.62
N GLY A 5 -19.17 22.68 -18.23
CA GLY A 5 -19.39 24.08 -17.92
C GLY A 5 -19.76 24.28 -16.46
N GLY A 6 -20.73 23.50 -15.95
CA GLY A 6 -21.17 23.57 -14.56
C GLY A 6 -20.08 23.15 -13.53
N LEU A 7 -19.16 22.25 -13.92
CA LEU A 7 -18.05 21.81 -13.07
C LEU A 7 -16.85 22.77 -13.10
N LEU A 8 -16.53 23.37 -14.26
CA LEU A 8 -15.29 24.13 -14.45
C LEU A 8 -15.44 25.64 -14.20
N ALA A 9 -16.67 26.16 -14.19
CA ALA A 9 -16.89 27.59 -14.00
C ALA A 9 -16.46 28.01 -12.59
N ARG A 10 -15.54 28.95 -12.54
CA ARG A 10 -15.07 29.59 -11.31
C ARG A 10 -16.08 30.66 -10.91
N ARG A 11 -16.72 30.49 -9.74
CA ARG A 11 -17.86 31.33 -9.30
C ARG A 11 -17.44 32.75 -8.90
N GLU A 12 -16.14 32.92 -8.61
CA GLU A 12 -15.53 34.21 -8.33
C GLU A 12 -15.31 35.09 -9.58
N LEU A 13 -15.43 34.49 -10.78
CA LEU A 13 -15.21 35.19 -12.06
C LEU A 13 -16.56 35.57 -12.69
N PRO A 14 -16.91 36.88 -12.75
CA PRO A 14 -18.18 37.34 -13.31
C PRO A 14 -18.42 36.91 -14.77
N GLU A 15 -17.36 36.85 -15.58
CA GLU A 15 -17.43 36.40 -16.96
C GLU A 15 -17.82 34.93 -17.10
N HIS A 16 -17.35 34.06 -16.19
CA HIS A 16 -17.75 32.64 -16.18
C HIS A 16 -19.23 32.52 -15.82
N MET A 17 -19.70 33.26 -14.82
CA MET A 17 -21.09 33.23 -14.40
C MET A 17 -22.02 33.80 -15.44
N ALA A 18 -21.59 34.86 -16.18
CA ALA A 18 -22.34 35.41 -17.28
C ALA A 18 -22.49 34.41 -18.44
N ALA A 19 -21.40 33.72 -18.81
CA ALA A 19 -21.43 32.67 -19.83
C ALA A 19 -22.33 31.48 -19.45
N LEU A 20 -22.29 31.01 -18.20
CA LEU A 20 -23.22 29.98 -17.73
C LEU A 20 -24.68 30.41 -17.89
N LYS A 21 -25.00 31.65 -17.48
CA LYS A 21 -26.36 32.19 -17.59
C LYS A 21 -26.80 32.31 -19.04
N GLU A 22 -25.93 32.85 -19.93
CA GLU A 22 -26.21 32.96 -21.35
C GLU A 22 -26.55 31.63 -22.01
N HIS A 23 -25.84 30.58 -21.64
CA HIS A 23 -26.03 29.25 -22.20
C HIS A 23 -27.01 28.32 -21.40
N GLY A 24 -27.66 28.82 -20.36
CA GLY A 24 -28.58 28.08 -19.54
C GLY A 24 -27.93 26.87 -18.86
N ILE A 25 -26.70 27.06 -18.32
CA ILE A 25 -25.92 26.06 -17.62
C ILE A 25 -25.98 26.36 -16.12
N GLU A 26 -26.40 25.40 -15.32
CA GLU A 26 -26.36 25.48 -13.86
C GLU A 26 -24.99 25.07 -13.30
N THR A 27 -24.62 25.62 -12.16
CA THR A 27 -23.42 25.19 -11.42
C THR A 27 -23.66 23.82 -10.78
N ILE A 28 -22.60 23.03 -10.71
CA ILE A 28 -22.61 21.73 -10.01
C ILE A 28 -21.76 21.86 -8.74
N ASP A 29 -22.35 21.58 -7.57
CA ASP A 29 -21.69 21.72 -6.28
C ASP A 29 -20.95 20.45 -5.84
N LEU A 30 -21.46 19.30 -6.26
CA LEU A 30 -20.94 18.00 -5.87
C LEU A 30 -21.02 17.04 -7.05
N LEU A 31 -19.89 16.39 -7.34
CA LEU A 31 -19.77 15.30 -8.31
C LEU A 31 -19.48 14.01 -7.56
N VAL A 32 -20.30 12.98 -7.77
CA VAL A 32 -20.07 11.63 -7.26
C VAL A 32 -19.97 10.68 -8.44
N VAL A 33 -18.80 10.05 -8.62
CA VAL A 33 -18.52 9.21 -9.80
C VAL A 33 -17.73 7.97 -9.39
N ASN A 34 -18.24 6.80 -9.74
CA ASN A 34 -17.48 5.57 -9.79
C ASN A 34 -17.03 5.34 -11.24
N LEU A 35 -15.73 5.11 -11.46
CA LEU A 35 -15.20 4.77 -12.78
C LEU A 35 -15.60 3.36 -13.19
N TYR A 36 -15.58 3.07 -14.49
CA TYR A 36 -15.72 1.71 -14.98
C TYR A 36 -14.66 0.80 -14.35
N PRO A 37 -15.00 -0.46 -14.04
CA PRO A 37 -14.13 -1.36 -13.26
C PRO A 37 -13.03 -2.00 -14.12
N PHE A 38 -12.19 -1.18 -14.76
CA PHE A 38 -11.15 -1.64 -15.69
C PHE A 38 -10.24 -2.68 -15.04
N GLU A 39 -9.71 -2.37 -13.85
CA GLU A 39 -8.78 -3.24 -13.12
C GLU A 39 -9.41 -4.61 -12.81
N ALA A 40 -10.67 -4.62 -12.39
CA ALA A 40 -11.40 -5.85 -12.12
C ALA A 40 -11.74 -6.63 -13.41
N THR A 41 -11.93 -5.93 -14.53
CA THR A 41 -12.23 -6.57 -15.82
C THR A 41 -10.99 -7.27 -16.36
N VAL A 42 -9.83 -6.61 -16.39
CA VAL A 42 -8.58 -7.20 -16.93
C VAL A 42 -7.97 -8.26 -16.01
N ALA A 43 -8.41 -8.35 -14.76
CA ALA A 43 -8.02 -9.41 -13.83
C ALA A 43 -8.81 -10.73 -14.05
N LYS A 44 -9.88 -10.71 -14.82
CA LYS A 44 -10.66 -11.93 -15.12
C LYS A 44 -9.90 -12.84 -16.07
N ALA A 45 -9.89 -14.14 -15.77
CA ALA A 45 -9.36 -15.14 -16.71
C ALA A 45 -10.15 -15.09 -18.03
N GLY A 46 -9.43 -15.06 -19.16
CA GLY A 46 -10.03 -15.01 -20.49
C GLY A 46 -10.58 -13.64 -20.90
N CYS A 47 -10.23 -12.56 -20.19
CA CYS A 47 -10.58 -11.20 -20.62
C CYS A 47 -10.06 -10.94 -22.03
N THR A 48 -10.95 -10.58 -22.96
CA THR A 48 -10.57 -10.24 -24.33
C THR A 48 -9.98 -8.84 -24.40
N LEU A 49 -9.24 -8.54 -25.47
CA LEU A 49 -8.77 -7.18 -25.71
C LEU A 49 -9.96 -6.22 -25.91
N ALA A 50 -11.02 -6.67 -26.58
CA ALA A 50 -12.23 -5.88 -26.79
C ALA A 50 -12.91 -5.54 -25.46
N ASP A 51 -13.06 -6.52 -24.54
CA ASP A 51 -13.62 -6.28 -23.20
C ASP A 51 -12.78 -5.29 -22.41
N ALA A 52 -11.45 -5.38 -22.47
CA ALA A 52 -10.56 -4.45 -21.80
C ALA A 52 -10.74 -3.02 -22.34
N ILE A 53 -10.74 -2.85 -23.66
CA ILE A 53 -10.91 -1.52 -24.30
C ILE A 53 -12.28 -0.91 -23.98
N GLU A 54 -13.37 -1.70 -24.06
CA GLU A 54 -14.73 -1.22 -23.76
C GLU A 54 -14.89 -0.76 -22.30
N ASN A 55 -14.10 -1.32 -21.39
CA ASN A 55 -14.11 -0.91 -19.97
C ASN A 55 -13.18 0.26 -19.65
N ILE A 56 -12.62 0.95 -20.64
CA ILE A 56 -11.92 2.22 -20.45
C ILE A 56 -12.94 3.36 -20.38
N ASP A 57 -13.12 3.90 -19.18
CA ASP A 57 -14.02 5.05 -18.96
C ASP A 57 -13.38 6.33 -19.47
N ILE A 58 -14.08 7.04 -20.34
CA ILE A 58 -13.64 8.34 -20.89
C ILE A 58 -14.32 9.49 -20.15
N GLY A 59 -15.63 9.41 -19.98
CA GLY A 59 -16.43 10.50 -19.40
C GLY A 59 -16.20 10.71 -17.90
N GLY A 60 -16.11 9.63 -17.15
CA GLY A 60 -15.86 9.64 -15.72
C GLY A 60 -14.58 10.37 -15.36
N PRO A 61 -13.41 9.95 -15.87
CA PRO A 61 -12.15 10.64 -15.64
C PRO A 61 -12.17 12.11 -16.05
N ALA A 62 -12.79 12.45 -17.17
CA ALA A 62 -12.89 13.85 -17.63
C ALA A 62 -13.71 14.72 -16.65
N MET A 63 -14.85 14.21 -16.15
CA MET A 63 -15.67 14.91 -15.15
C MET A 63 -14.95 15.03 -13.81
N VAL A 64 -14.32 13.95 -13.32
CA VAL A 64 -13.56 13.93 -12.08
C VAL A 64 -12.43 14.96 -12.11
N ARG A 65 -11.65 15.00 -13.19
CA ARG A 65 -10.56 15.97 -13.35
C ARG A 65 -11.08 17.41 -13.40
N SER A 66 -12.22 17.64 -14.06
CA SER A 66 -12.86 18.97 -14.13
C SER A 66 -13.28 19.46 -12.75
N ALA A 67 -13.99 18.62 -11.98
CA ALA A 67 -14.43 18.94 -10.63
C ALA A 67 -13.23 19.13 -9.67
N ALA A 68 -12.27 18.21 -9.70
CA ALA A 68 -11.07 18.27 -8.85
C ALA A 68 -10.24 19.55 -9.12
N LYS A 69 -10.11 19.98 -10.37
CA LYS A 69 -9.43 21.23 -10.73
C LYS A 69 -10.14 22.44 -10.13
N ASN A 70 -11.48 22.42 -10.06
CA ASN A 70 -12.29 23.50 -9.50
C ASN A 70 -12.68 23.23 -8.02
N TRP A 71 -11.78 22.68 -7.24
CA TRP A 71 -12.02 22.26 -5.85
C TRP A 71 -12.55 23.38 -4.93
N LYS A 72 -12.30 24.63 -5.26
CA LYS A 72 -12.83 25.77 -4.49
C LYS A 72 -14.35 25.82 -4.52
N ASP A 73 -14.95 25.45 -5.64
CA ASP A 73 -16.38 25.54 -5.88
C ASP A 73 -17.09 24.19 -5.87
N VAL A 74 -16.36 23.08 -6.18
CA VAL A 74 -16.94 21.76 -6.40
C VAL A 74 -16.30 20.72 -5.48
N GLY A 75 -17.14 19.94 -4.78
CA GLY A 75 -16.74 18.70 -4.13
C GLY A 75 -16.72 17.57 -5.14
N VAL A 76 -15.73 16.65 -5.04
CA VAL A 76 -15.63 15.48 -5.92
C VAL A 76 -15.40 14.22 -5.09
N VAL A 77 -16.27 13.24 -5.25
CA VAL A 77 -16.25 11.97 -4.53
C VAL A 77 -16.04 10.84 -5.54
N THR A 78 -14.99 10.05 -5.32
CA THR A 78 -14.61 8.94 -6.20
C THR A 78 -14.58 7.59 -5.50
N ASP A 79 -14.89 7.57 -4.20
CA ASP A 79 -14.90 6.37 -3.37
C ASP A 79 -15.98 6.45 -2.29
N ALA A 80 -16.68 5.33 -2.04
CA ALA A 80 -17.74 5.26 -1.04
C ALA A 80 -17.24 5.54 0.39
N GLY A 81 -15.97 5.26 0.70
CA GLY A 81 -15.37 5.59 1.99
C GLY A 81 -15.33 7.08 2.31
N GLN A 82 -15.53 7.94 1.31
CA GLN A 82 -15.59 9.40 1.47
C GLN A 82 -16.98 9.92 1.86
N TYR A 83 -18.03 9.08 1.76
CA TYR A 83 -19.41 9.51 1.97
C TYR A 83 -19.67 10.02 3.39
N GLU A 84 -19.14 9.36 4.40
CA GLU A 84 -19.39 9.73 5.80
C GLU A 84 -18.91 11.15 6.11
N ALA A 85 -17.69 11.50 5.66
CA ALA A 85 -17.12 12.83 5.84
C ALA A 85 -17.94 13.90 5.12
N VAL A 86 -18.35 13.64 3.88
CA VAL A 86 -19.17 14.55 3.05
C VAL A 86 -20.54 14.76 3.67
N ILE A 87 -21.24 13.68 4.03
CA ILE A 87 -22.56 13.73 4.65
C ILE A 87 -22.50 14.44 6.02
N GLY A 88 -21.46 14.18 6.80
CA GLY A 88 -21.23 14.80 8.09
C GLY A 88 -21.14 16.33 7.99
N GLU A 89 -20.33 16.86 7.08
CA GLU A 89 -20.21 18.30 6.88
C GLU A 89 -21.50 18.92 6.30
N LEU A 90 -22.16 18.26 5.35
CA LEU A 90 -23.41 18.74 4.77
C LEU A 90 -24.52 18.83 5.83
N LYS A 91 -24.65 17.82 6.71
CA LYS A 91 -25.62 17.83 7.80
C LYS A 91 -25.35 18.91 8.84
N THR A 92 -24.06 19.15 9.15
CA THR A 92 -23.67 20.08 10.23
C THR A 92 -23.61 21.52 9.74
N ASN A 93 -23.11 21.76 8.52
CA ASN A 93 -22.76 23.10 8.03
C ASN A 93 -23.56 23.51 6.79
N GLY A 94 -24.35 22.62 6.20
CA GLY A 94 -25.06 22.85 4.93
C GLY A 94 -24.14 22.98 3.71
N LYS A 95 -22.83 22.85 3.90
CA LYS A 95 -21.80 22.97 2.83
C LYS A 95 -20.55 22.23 3.21
N LEU A 96 -19.72 21.93 2.20
CA LEU A 96 -18.38 21.36 2.41
C LEU A 96 -17.37 22.47 2.74
N SER A 97 -16.45 22.18 3.66
CA SER A 97 -15.32 23.05 3.95
C SER A 97 -14.30 23.04 2.80
N ASP A 98 -13.51 24.11 2.68
CA ASP A 98 -12.39 24.17 1.72
C ASP A 98 -11.39 23.06 1.97
N ARG A 99 -11.15 22.74 3.25
CA ARG A 99 -10.26 21.65 3.65
C ARG A 99 -10.73 20.30 3.09
N LEU A 100 -12.02 19.98 3.25
CA LEU A 100 -12.56 18.72 2.74
C LEU A 100 -12.56 18.69 1.21
N ARG A 101 -13.00 19.78 0.55
CA ARG A 101 -12.97 19.86 -0.92
C ARG A 101 -11.57 19.67 -1.49
N PHE A 102 -10.56 20.29 -0.87
CA PHE A 102 -9.16 20.11 -1.29
C PHE A 102 -8.68 18.67 -1.08
N ALA A 103 -8.98 18.05 0.06
CA ALA A 103 -8.64 16.65 0.31
C ALA A 103 -9.30 15.70 -0.70
N LEU A 104 -10.59 15.93 -1.02
CA LEU A 104 -11.30 15.18 -2.05
C LEU A 104 -10.68 15.39 -3.44
N SER A 105 -10.24 16.60 -3.77
CA SER A 105 -9.54 16.89 -5.04
C SER A 105 -8.23 16.09 -5.15
N VAL A 106 -7.43 16.04 -4.09
CA VAL A 106 -6.19 15.23 -4.05
C VAL A 106 -6.51 13.75 -4.25
N ALA A 107 -7.52 13.24 -3.52
CA ALA A 107 -7.95 11.85 -3.66
C ALA A 107 -8.44 11.53 -5.08
N ALA A 108 -9.19 12.44 -5.69
CA ALA A 108 -9.68 12.31 -7.05
C ALA A 108 -8.55 12.23 -8.08
N PHE A 109 -7.53 13.10 -8.00
CA PHE A 109 -6.37 13.01 -8.89
C PHE A 109 -5.56 11.74 -8.65
N ASN A 110 -5.40 11.30 -7.41
CA ASN A 110 -4.75 10.02 -7.10
C ASN A 110 -5.52 8.84 -7.73
N ARG A 111 -6.86 8.83 -7.64
CA ARG A 111 -7.70 7.78 -8.27
C ARG A 111 -7.57 7.77 -9.79
N ILE A 112 -7.53 8.94 -10.43
CA ILE A 112 -7.34 9.04 -11.88
C ILE A 112 -5.94 8.56 -12.28
N ALA A 113 -4.89 8.97 -11.56
CA ALA A 113 -3.53 8.50 -11.84
C ALA A 113 -3.40 6.97 -11.70
N GLN A 114 -4.05 6.38 -10.70
CA GLN A 114 -4.14 4.93 -10.53
C GLN A 114 -4.85 4.25 -11.70
N TYR A 115 -5.99 4.81 -12.11
CA TYR A 115 -6.81 4.29 -13.20
C TYR A 115 -6.05 4.32 -14.54
N ASP A 116 -5.47 5.46 -14.88
CA ASP A 116 -4.69 5.63 -16.11
C ASP A 116 -3.41 4.76 -16.09
N GLY A 117 -2.77 4.63 -14.92
CA GLY A 117 -1.62 3.75 -14.72
C GLY A 117 -1.97 2.28 -14.97
N ALA A 118 -3.12 1.80 -14.46
CA ALA A 118 -3.58 0.42 -14.68
C ALA A 118 -3.87 0.15 -16.16
N ILE A 119 -4.46 1.11 -16.87
CA ILE A 119 -4.69 1.02 -18.33
C ILE A 119 -3.34 0.94 -19.07
N SER A 120 -2.41 1.82 -18.74
CA SER A 120 -1.08 1.87 -19.36
C SER A 120 -0.31 0.57 -19.11
N ASP A 121 -0.31 0.04 -17.88
CA ASP A 121 0.36 -1.21 -17.52
C ASP A 121 -0.23 -2.41 -18.28
N TYR A 122 -1.56 -2.47 -18.38
CA TYR A 122 -2.23 -3.51 -19.16
C TYR A 122 -1.85 -3.43 -20.64
N LEU A 123 -2.07 -2.28 -21.27
CA LEU A 123 -1.87 -2.13 -22.72
C LEU A 123 -0.40 -2.32 -23.12
N SER A 124 0.55 -1.83 -22.32
CA SER A 124 1.99 -2.01 -22.59
C SER A 124 2.48 -3.44 -22.36
N SER A 125 1.70 -4.28 -21.65
CA SER A 125 2.00 -5.70 -21.46
C SER A 125 1.44 -6.59 -22.59
N VAL A 126 0.48 -6.09 -23.37
CA VAL A 126 -0.15 -6.86 -24.45
C VAL A 126 0.85 -7.12 -25.58
N THR A 127 1.01 -8.40 -25.93
CA THR A 127 1.70 -8.78 -27.18
C THR A 127 0.70 -8.65 -28.31
N PHE A 128 0.87 -7.62 -29.14
CA PHE A 128 -0.05 -7.30 -30.21
C PHE A 128 0.22 -8.21 -31.42
N GLU A 129 -0.79 -9.00 -31.83
CA GLU A 129 -0.74 -9.89 -32.97
C GLU A 129 -1.81 -9.48 -33.99
N GLU A 130 -1.41 -8.73 -35.01
CA GLU A 130 -2.32 -8.12 -35.99
C GLU A 130 -3.22 -9.13 -36.70
N GLU A 131 -2.73 -10.35 -36.93
CA GLU A 131 -3.44 -11.43 -37.61
C GLU A 131 -4.54 -12.09 -36.76
N LYS A 132 -4.59 -11.80 -35.46
CA LYS A 132 -5.50 -12.41 -34.47
C LYS A 132 -6.55 -11.47 -33.90
N LEU A 133 -6.72 -10.27 -34.44
CA LEU A 133 -7.65 -9.25 -33.93
C LEU A 133 -9.12 -9.59 -34.19
N ALA A 134 -9.62 -10.65 -33.57
CA ALA A 134 -11.05 -10.92 -33.46
C ALA A 134 -11.61 -10.39 -32.12
N GLU A 135 -12.94 -10.19 -32.05
CA GLU A 135 -13.59 -9.77 -30.78
C GLU A 135 -13.29 -10.71 -29.61
N SER A 136 -13.13 -12.02 -29.92
CA SER A 136 -12.79 -13.06 -28.94
C SER A 136 -11.29 -13.19 -28.65
N TYR A 137 -10.44 -12.27 -29.15
CA TYR A 137 -9.00 -12.33 -28.95
C TYR A 137 -8.61 -12.08 -27.51
N VAL A 138 -8.05 -13.08 -26.86
CA VAL A 138 -7.43 -12.98 -25.54
C VAL A 138 -5.93 -12.77 -25.75
N PRO A 139 -5.39 -11.57 -25.45
CA PRO A 139 -3.99 -11.27 -25.75
C PRO A 139 -3.05 -12.01 -24.80
N ALA A 140 -1.92 -12.47 -25.33
CA ALA A 140 -0.79 -12.85 -24.50
C ALA A 140 -0.20 -11.60 -23.83
N ARG A 141 0.20 -11.73 -22.57
CA ARG A 141 0.77 -10.63 -21.80
C ARG A 141 2.23 -10.89 -21.48
N SER A 142 3.06 -9.90 -21.72
CA SER A 142 4.48 -9.94 -21.33
C SER A 142 4.59 -9.85 -19.79
N LEU A 143 5.47 -10.66 -19.23
CA LEU A 143 5.87 -10.56 -17.83
C LEU A 143 6.62 -9.24 -17.56
N PHE A 144 7.31 -8.73 -18.59
CA PHE A 144 8.06 -7.46 -18.53
C PHE A 144 7.44 -6.48 -19.55
N PRO A 145 6.45 -5.68 -19.14
CA PRO A 145 5.82 -4.68 -20.00
C PRO A 145 6.82 -3.60 -20.41
N GLY A 146 6.54 -2.91 -21.51
CA GLY A 146 7.37 -1.80 -21.97
C GLY A 146 7.37 -0.59 -21.04
N GLN A 147 6.34 -0.48 -20.18
CA GLN A 147 6.22 0.54 -19.12
C GLN A 147 5.58 -0.08 -17.89
N SER A 148 6.07 0.29 -16.71
CA SER A 148 5.50 -0.07 -15.41
C SER A 148 5.27 1.20 -14.60
N ASN A 149 4.05 1.38 -14.10
CA ASN A 149 3.62 2.55 -13.34
C ASN A 149 3.47 2.18 -11.87
N GLY A 150 4.50 2.48 -11.05
CA GLY A 150 4.44 2.30 -9.60
C GLY A 150 3.76 3.48 -8.91
N GLN A 151 2.87 3.19 -7.97
CA GLN A 151 2.30 4.19 -7.08
C GLN A 151 2.56 3.81 -5.63
N PHE A 152 3.00 4.78 -4.84
CA PHE A 152 3.38 4.56 -3.46
C PHE A 152 2.54 5.43 -2.53
N ILE A 153 2.06 4.83 -1.43
CA ILE A 153 1.32 5.51 -0.38
C ILE A 153 2.24 5.69 0.83
N LYS A 154 2.35 6.94 1.32
CA LYS A 154 3.12 7.21 2.53
C LYS A 154 2.46 6.54 3.74
N VAL A 155 3.24 5.72 4.43
CA VAL A 155 2.83 5.04 5.67
C VAL A 155 3.14 5.93 6.88
N GLN A 156 4.39 6.44 6.95
CA GLN A 156 4.81 7.31 8.06
C GLN A 156 6.02 8.16 7.69
N ASP A 157 6.20 9.28 8.38
CA ASP A 157 7.44 10.01 8.40
C ASP A 157 8.41 9.35 9.38
N LEU A 158 9.67 9.17 8.98
CA LEU A 158 10.70 8.61 9.84
C LEU A 158 11.45 9.74 10.53
N ARG A 159 11.92 9.47 11.75
CA ARG A 159 12.63 10.47 12.57
C ARG A 159 13.87 11.01 11.86
N TYR A 160 14.60 10.15 11.13
CA TYR A 160 15.75 10.44 10.27
C TYR A 160 15.97 9.26 9.33
N GLY A 161 16.86 9.40 8.34
CA GLY A 161 17.24 8.33 7.44
C GLY A 161 18.25 7.35 8.05
N GLU A 162 19.17 6.84 7.23
CA GLU A 162 20.26 6.00 7.70
C GLU A 162 21.12 6.74 8.73
N ASN A 163 21.38 8.01 8.47
CA ASN A 163 22.13 8.91 9.34
C ASN A 163 21.24 10.07 9.85
N SER A 164 21.59 10.62 11.01
CA SER A 164 20.78 11.60 11.74
C SER A 164 20.51 12.93 11.01
N HIS A 165 21.32 13.28 10.01
CA HIS A 165 21.15 14.49 9.20
C HIS A 165 20.24 14.29 7.97
N GLN A 166 19.84 13.06 7.67
CA GLN A 166 18.99 12.72 6.53
C GLN A 166 17.51 12.76 6.92
N GLN A 167 16.66 13.11 5.97
CA GLN A 167 15.21 12.97 6.10
C GLN A 167 14.76 11.68 5.41
N ALA A 168 13.75 11.02 5.95
CA ALA A 168 13.18 9.81 5.37
C ALA A 168 11.70 9.65 5.68
N ALA A 169 11.01 8.89 4.85
CA ALA A 169 9.64 8.44 5.07
C ALA A 169 9.48 7.01 4.54
N LEU A 170 8.57 6.26 5.15
CA LEU A 170 8.20 4.94 4.67
C LEU A 170 7.00 5.06 3.73
N TYR A 171 7.13 4.48 2.57
CA TYR A 171 6.05 4.29 1.60
C TYR A 171 5.81 2.80 1.38
N ARG A 172 4.61 2.44 1.02
CA ARG A 172 4.25 1.10 0.54
C ARG A 172 3.66 1.18 -0.86
N ASP A 173 3.74 0.09 -1.57
CA ASP A 173 2.99 -0.07 -2.81
C ASP A 173 1.49 0.10 -2.58
N LEU A 174 0.76 0.49 -3.62
CA LEU A 174 -0.70 0.58 -3.58
C LEU A 174 -1.33 -0.77 -3.20
N TYR A 175 -0.80 -1.85 -3.79
CA TYR A 175 -1.15 -3.24 -3.51
C TYR A 175 0.09 -4.01 -3.06
N PRO A 176 0.47 -3.91 -1.78
CA PRO A 176 1.68 -4.58 -1.31
C PRO A 176 1.53 -6.10 -1.41
N ALA A 177 2.62 -6.78 -1.79
CA ALA A 177 2.64 -8.23 -1.86
C ALA A 177 2.27 -8.83 -0.50
N PRO A 178 1.41 -9.86 -0.45
CA PRO A 178 1.09 -10.57 0.79
C PRO A 178 2.36 -11.05 1.49
N GLY A 179 2.44 -10.85 2.79
CA GLY A 179 3.61 -11.24 3.58
C GLY A 179 4.85 -10.35 3.40
N SER A 180 4.73 -9.17 2.77
CA SER A 180 5.79 -8.16 2.83
C SER A 180 5.80 -7.43 4.19
N LEU A 181 6.94 -6.85 4.56
CA LEU A 181 7.11 -6.16 5.85
C LEU A 181 6.01 -5.11 6.10
N VAL A 182 5.62 -4.36 5.08
CA VAL A 182 4.62 -3.29 5.18
C VAL A 182 3.18 -3.79 5.38
N THR A 183 2.93 -5.10 5.28
CA THR A 183 1.65 -5.74 5.61
C THR A 183 1.58 -6.17 7.07
N GLY A 184 2.69 -6.05 7.80
CA GLY A 184 2.80 -6.44 9.21
C GLY A 184 2.07 -5.49 10.15
N VAL A 185 1.72 -6.01 11.31
CA VAL A 185 1.12 -5.27 12.41
C VAL A 185 2.12 -5.19 13.55
N GLN A 186 2.43 -3.98 13.99
CA GLN A 186 3.26 -3.79 15.17
C GLN A 186 2.39 -3.97 16.44
N LEU A 187 2.74 -4.95 17.26
CA LEU A 187 2.01 -5.28 18.49
C LEU A 187 2.52 -4.52 19.71
N GLN A 188 3.80 -4.15 19.71
CA GLN A 188 4.47 -3.49 20.82
C GLN A 188 5.67 -2.66 20.34
N GLY A 189 6.08 -1.71 21.17
CA GLY A 189 7.31 -0.93 20.99
C GLY A 189 7.08 0.43 20.36
N LYS A 190 8.18 1.21 20.23
CA LYS A 190 8.18 2.48 19.54
C LYS A 190 8.12 2.28 18.03
N GLU A 191 7.82 3.34 17.29
CA GLU A 191 7.91 3.35 15.82
C GLU A 191 9.25 2.81 15.33
N LEU A 192 9.22 2.13 14.18
CA LEU A 192 10.42 1.63 13.52
C LEU A 192 11.24 2.82 12.98
N SER A 193 12.55 2.77 13.16
CA SER A 193 13.48 3.68 12.50
C SER A 193 13.80 3.20 11.08
N TYR A 194 14.46 4.04 10.27
CA TYR A 194 14.97 3.66 8.95
C TYR A 194 15.82 2.38 9.02
N ASN A 195 16.79 2.32 9.93
CA ASN A 195 17.66 1.15 10.09
C ASN A 195 16.87 -0.08 10.57
N ASN A 196 15.88 0.10 11.46
CA ASN A 196 15.01 -1.02 11.85
C ASN A 196 14.23 -1.58 10.66
N ILE A 197 13.73 -0.73 9.76
CA ILE A 197 12.98 -1.17 8.58
C ILE A 197 13.91 -1.91 7.61
N ALA A 198 15.09 -1.36 7.31
CA ALA A 198 16.05 -1.99 6.40
C ALA A 198 16.53 -3.36 6.91
N ASP A 199 16.89 -3.43 8.20
CA ASP A 199 17.32 -4.69 8.82
C ASP A 199 16.16 -5.69 8.96
N ALA A 200 14.95 -5.20 9.27
CA ALA A 200 13.75 -6.03 9.39
C ALA A 200 13.35 -6.66 8.05
N ASP A 201 13.39 -5.87 6.97
CA ASP A 201 13.09 -6.36 5.63
C ASP A 201 14.07 -7.45 5.22
N ALA A 202 15.38 -7.22 5.42
CA ALA A 202 16.42 -8.21 5.14
C ALA A 202 16.23 -9.51 5.95
N ALA A 203 15.89 -9.40 7.24
CA ALA A 203 15.66 -10.56 8.10
C ALA A 203 14.40 -11.33 7.69
N TRP A 204 13.31 -10.60 7.38
CA TRP A 204 12.04 -11.19 7.02
C TRP A 204 12.09 -11.89 5.66
N GLU A 205 12.66 -11.25 4.63
CA GLU A 205 12.83 -11.87 3.31
C GLU A 205 13.72 -13.11 3.38
N CYS A 206 14.79 -13.08 4.17
CA CYS A 206 15.66 -14.24 4.37
C CYS A 206 14.91 -15.40 5.08
N VAL A 207 14.18 -15.15 6.18
CA VAL A 207 13.53 -16.23 6.93
C VAL A 207 12.38 -16.88 6.16
N LYS A 208 11.71 -16.14 5.27
CA LYS A 208 10.65 -16.67 4.41
C LYS A 208 11.15 -17.74 3.44
N SER A 209 12.43 -17.71 3.06
CA SER A 209 13.00 -18.67 2.11
C SER A 209 13.13 -20.10 2.64
N PHE A 210 12.86 -20.33 3.94
CA PHE A 210 12.98 -21.65 4.56
C PHE A 210 11.60 -22.30 4.74
N GLU A 211 11.48 -23.58 4.33
CA GLU A 211 10.30 -24.40 4.60
C GLU A 211 10.28 -24.94 6.03
N ALA A 212 11.44 -25.36 6.55
CA ALA A 212 11.58 -25.83 7.93
C ALA A 212 11.47 -24.65 8.93
N PRO A 213 11.15 -24.91 10.22
CA PRO A 213 11.22 -23.87 11.24
C PRO A 213 12.60 -23.22 11.26
N ALA A 214 12.66 -21.91 11.04
CA ALA A 214 13.89 -21.16 10.88
C ALA A 214 13.89 -19.88 11.73
N CYS A 215 15.11 -19.46 12.08
CA CYS A 215 15.40 -18.18 12.71
C CYS A 215 16.53 -17.47 11.95
N VAL A 216 16.35 -16.21 11.70
CA VAL A 216 17.35 -15.31 11.09
C VAL A 216 17.59 -14.14 12.05
N ILE A 217 18.87 -13.85 12.31
CA ILE A 217 19.32 -12.71 13.10
C ILE A 217 20.12 -11.79 12.16
N VAL A 218 19.67 -10.54 12.03
CA VAL A 218 20.27 -9.53 11.12
C VAL A 218 20.80 -8.36 11.92
N LYS A 219 21.92 -7.85 11.46
CA LYS A 219 22.48 -6.59 11.90
C LYS A 219 23.16 -5.88 10.74
N HIS A 220 22.82 -4.60 10.52
CA HIS A 220 23.33 -3.80 9.39
C HIS A 220 23.02 -4.46 8.02
N ALA A 221 21.76 -4.84 7.84
CA ALA A 221 21.21 -5.50 6.65
C ALA A 221 21.88 -6.83 6.25
N ASN A 222 22.71 -7.40 7.13
CA ASN A 222 23.37 -8.68 6.88
C ASN A 222 23.05 -9.69 7.96
N PRO A 223 22.82 -10.98 7.61
CA PRO A 223 22.64 -12.04 8.59
C PRO A 223 23.94 -12.29 9.37
N CYS A 224 23.87 -12.25 10.70
CA CYS A 224 24.93 -12.72 11.59
C CYS A 224 24.62 -14.10 12.19
N GLY A 225 23.39 -14.59 12.05
CA GLY A 225 22.99 -15.94 12.45
C GLY A 225 21.78 -16.41 11.66
N VAL A 226 21.88 -17.58 11.03
CA VAL A 226 20.77 -18.24 10.32
C VAL A 226 20.78 -19.70 10.65
N ALA A 227 19.63 -20.25 11.06
CA ALA A 227 19.54 -21.68 11.34
C ALA A 227 18.13 -22.22 11.18
N VAL A 228 18.04 -23.48 10.86
CA VAL A 228 16.82 -24.30 10.93
C VAL A 228 16.86 -25.21 12.16
N GLY A 229 15.70 -25.48 12.72
CA GLY A 229 15.52 -26.35 13.87
C GLY A 229 14.23 -27.15 13.78
N LYS A 230 13.95 -27.96 14.79
CA LYS A 230 12.67 -28.67 14.90
C LYS A 230 11.51 -27.72 15.26
N ASP A 231 11.84 -26.61 15.92
CA ASP A 231 10.91 -25.60 16.41
C ASP A 231 11.58 -24.21 16.44
N ALA A 232 10.84 -23.17 16.83
CA ALA A 232 11.34 -21.80 16.93
C ALA A 232 12.47 -21.67 17.98
N HIS A 233 12.36 -22.35 19.11
CA HIS A 233 13.38 -22.31 20.17
C HIS A 233 14.73 -22.87 19.69
N GLU A 234 14.73 -24.07 19.07
CA GLU A 234 15.95 -24.69 18.58
C GLU A 234 16.58 -23.90 17.43
N SER A 235 15.76 -23.39 16.49
CA SER A 235 16.27 -22.58 15.39
C SER A 235 16.95 -21.29 15.89
N TYR A 236 16.34 -20.63 16.91
CA TYR A 236 16.97 -19.48 17.54
C TYR A 236 18.27 -19.83 18.26
N ALA A 237 18.29 -20.90 19.06
CA ALA A 237 19.48 -21.30 19.79
C ALA A 237 20.69 -21.54 18.86
N LYS A 238 20.46 -22.21 17.72
CA LYS A 238 21.48 -22.46 16.71
C LYS A 238 21.91 -21.16 15.99
N ALA A 239 20.95 -20.32 15.58
CA ALA A 239 21.24 -19.05 14.92
C ALA A 239 22.06 -18.13 15.84
N PHE A 240 21.70 -18.05 17.10
CA PHE A 240 22.42 -17.25 18.10
C PHE A 240 23.86 -17.74 18.34
N GLN A 241 24.11 -19.05 18.32
CA GLN A 241 25.43 -19.62 18.49
C GLN A 241 26.42 -19.25 17.38
N THR A 242 25.92 -18.83 16.21
CA THR A 242 26.78 -18.46 15.07
C THR A 242 27.66 -17.25 15.41
N ASP A 243 27.05 -16.19 15.97
CA ASP A 243 27.76 -15.00 16.42
C ASP A 243 26.96 -14.30 17.53
N PRO A 244 27.13 -14.72 18.80
CA PRO A 244 26.41 -14.12 19.92
C PRO A 244 26.74 -12.63 20.14
N THR A 245 27.92 -12.20 19.73
CA THR A 245 28.37 -10.82 19.90
C THR A 245 27.62 -9.89 18.94
N SER A 246 27.53 -10.25 17.67
CA SER A 246 26.83 -9.48 16.67
C SER A 246 25.30 -9.54 16.84
N ALA A 247 24.77 -10.62 17.42
CA ALA A 247 23.36 -10.79 17.69
C ALA A 247 22.80 -9.79 18.72
N PHE A 248 23.65 -9.20 19.56
CA PHE A 248 23.25 -8.20 20.55
C PHE A 248 22.73 -6.91 19.86
N GLY A 249 21.48 -6.55 20.15
CA GLY A 249 20.82 -5.41 19.51
C GLY A 249 20.43 -5.63 18.04
N GLY A 250 20.45 -6.90 17.59
CA GLY A 250 20.04 -7.28 16.26
C GLY A 250 18.53 -7.36 16.10
N ILE A 251 18.11 -7.67 14.90
CA ILE A 251 16.72 -7.92 14.49
C ILE A 251 16.55 -9.40 14.25
N ILE A 252 15.50 -9.98 14.82
CA ILE A 252 15.24 -11.42 14.79
C ILE A 252 13.93 -11.70 14.06
N ALA A 253 13.97 -12.62 13.11
CA ALA A 253 12.81 -13.08 12.36
C ALA A 253 12.64 -14.60 12.46
N PHE A 254 11.40 -15.03 12.64
CA PHE A 254 10.98 -16.42 12.61
C PHE A 254 9.95 -16.66 11.51
N ASN A 255 9.99 -17.83 10.87
CA ASN A 255 8.94 -18.28 9.96
C ASN A 255 7.89 -19.18 10.64
N ARG A 256 7.87 -19.24 11.97
CA ARG A 256 6.89 -19.94 12.79
C ARG A 256 6.46 -19.05 13.95
N THR A 257 5.31 -19.41 14.54
CA THR A 257 4.82 -18.76 15.76
C THR A 257 5.88 -18.81 16.85
N VAL A 258 6.13 -17.65 17.47
CA VAL A 258 7.00 -17.57 18.66
C VAL A 258 6.19 -18.00 19.87
N ASP A 259 6.58 -19.11 20.45
CA ASP A 259 6.02 -19.65 21.68
C ASP A 259 6.76 -19.16 22.93
N LYS A 260 6.31 -19.61 24.10
CA LYS A 260 6.92 -19.27 25.38
C LYS A 260 8.42 -19.61 25.43
N ALA A 261 8.82 -20.80 24.96
CA ALA A 261 10.22 -21.25 25.05
C ALA A 261 11.15 -20.39 24.17
N ALA A 262 10.74 -20.11 22.94
CA ALA A 262 11.47 -19.22 22.05
C ALA A 262 11.52 -17.79 22.62
N ALA A 263 10.40 -17.26 23.14
CA ALA A 263 10.32 -15.94 23.75
C ALA A 263 11.25 -15.79 24.95
N GLU A 264 11.29 -16.77 25.87
CA GLU A 264 12.20 -16.78 27.01
C GLU A 264 13.67 -16.78 26.59
N ALA A 265 14.03 -17.54 25.55
CA ALA A 265 15.38 -17.59 25.03
C ALA A 265 15.79 -16.24 24.39
N VAL A 266 14.96 -15.67 23.52
CA VAL A 266 15.20 -14.37 22.88
C VAL A 266 15.27 -13.25 23.92
N ALA A 267 14.40 -13.27 24.93
CA ALA A 267 14.34 -12.24 25.96
C ALA A 267 15.58 -12.13 26.86
N ARG A 268 16.51 -13.09 26.81
CA ARG A 268 17.76 -13.05 27.59
C ARG A 268 18.78 -12.04 27.05
N GLN A 269 18.61 -11.61 25.79
CA GLN A 269 19.47 -10.59 25.20
C GLN A 269 18.67 -9.31 24.86
N PHE A 270 19.42 -8.26 24.52
CA PHE A 270 18.82 -7.06 23.94
C PHE A 270 18.48 -7.30 22.47
N VAL A 271 17.22 -7.06 22.10
CA VAL A 271 16.68 -7.18 20.75
C VAL A 271 15.94 -5.90 20.41
N GLU A 272 16.15 -5.36 19.22
CA GLU A 272 15.44 -4.16 18.77
C GLU A 272 14.09 -4.47 18.14
N VAL A 273 14.05 -5.46 17.25
CA VAL A 273 12.83 -5.91 16.56
C VAL A 273 12.76 -7.43 16.56
N LEU A 274 11.61 -7.96 16.86
CA LEU A 274 11.29 -9.38 16.77
C LEU A 274 10.08 -9.56 15.88
N MET A 275 10.22 -10.41 14.84
CA MET A 275 9.21 -10.66 13.83
C MET A 275 8.84 -12.13 13.78
N ALA A 276 7.55 -12.40 13.62
CA ALA A 276 7.03 -13.75 13.44
C ALA A 276 5.65 -13.72 12.75
N PRO A 277 5.19 -14.86 12.19
CA PRO A 277 3.82 -14.99 11.71
C PRO A 277 2.78 -14.80 12.81
N ASP A 278 3.11 -15.23 14.04
CA ASP A 278 2.28 -15.02 15.23
C ASP A 278 3.09 -15.16 16.53
N PHE A 279 2.47 -14.78 17.64
CA PHE A 279 3.02 -14.90 18.99
C PHE A 279 1.97 -15.55 19.89
N THR A 280 2.37 -16.52 20.73
CA THR A 280 1.44 -17.03 21.74
C THR A 280 1.18 -15.97 22.83
N PRO A 281 0.05 -16.04 23.55
CA PRO A 281 -0.23 -15.13 24.65
C PRO A 281 0.89 -15.09 25.70
N GLU A 282 1.50 -16.25 26.02
CA GLU A 282 2.60 -16.36 26.96
C GLU A 282 3.86 -15.64 26.44
N ALA A 283 4.14 -15.73 25.12
CA ALA A 283 5.25 -15.01 24.50
C ALA A 283 5.07 -13.49 24.61
N LEU A 284 3.84 -12.99 24.38
CA LEU A 284 3.53 -11.57 24.52
C LEU A 284 3.71 -11.08 25.97
N GLU A 285 3.29 -11.86 26.96
CA GLU A 285 3.50 -11.50 28.39
C GLU A 285 4.99 -11.42 28.75
N ILE A 286 5.86 -12.28 28.19
CA ILE A 286 7.31 -12.22 28.40
C ILE A 286 7.91 -10.89 27.88
N PHE A 287 7.43 -10.40 26.75
CA PHE A 287 7.93 -9.13 26.17
C PHE A 287 7.26 -7.89 26.72
N LYS A 288 6.13 -7.99 27.39
CA LYS A 288 5.38 -6.86 27.96
C LYS A 288 6.22 -5.89 28.82
N PRO A 289 7.10 -6.36 29.74
CA PRO A 289 7.99 -5.47 30.49
C PRO A 289 9.12 -4.88 29.64
N LYS A 290 9.40 -5.43 28.46
CA LYS A 290 10.47 -4.97 27.56
C LYS A 290 9.91 -3.97 26.53
N VAL A 291 9.37 -2.86 27.00
CA VAL A 291 8.59 -1.87 26.23
C VAL A 291 9.33 -1.29 25.00
N ASN A 292 10.64 -1.41 24.93
CA ASN A 292 11.44 -0.91 23.82
C ASN A 292 11.61 -1.94 22.68
N VAL A 293 11.29 -3.22 22.91
CA VAL A 293 11.31 -4.26 21.87
C VAL A 293 10.09 -4.06 20.97
N ARG A 294 10.33 -3.98 19.68
CA ARG A 294 9.27 -3.89 18.68
C ARG A 294 8.86 -5.28 18.26
N LEU A 295 7.62 -5.66 18.54
CA LEU A 295 7.06 -6.94 18.11
C LEU A 295 6.24 -6.73 16.86
N MET A 296 6.59 -7.44 15.79
CA MET A 296 5.94 -7.35 14.48
C MET A 296 5.30 -8.70 14.13
N LYS A 297 3.99 -8.70 13.93
CA LYS A 297 3.26 -9.86 13.41
C LYS A 297 3.06 -9.68 11.91
N ILE A 298 3.61 -10.60 11.10
CA ILE A 298 3.55 -10.55 9.64
C ILE A 298 3.13 -11.91 9.13
N ALA A 299 1.95 -12.01 8.51
CA ALA A 299 1.49 -13.27 7.93
C ALA A 299 2.46 -13.74 6.82
N LEU A 300 2.73 -15.02 6.77
CA LEU A 300 3.45 -15.61 5.63
C LEU A 300 2.55 -15.56 4.38
N PRO A 301 3.14 -15.41 3.19
CA PRO A 301 2.37 -15.46 1.95
C PRO A 301 1.68 -16.82 1.78
N PRO A 302 0.48 -16.87 1.13
CA PRO A 302 -0.17 -18.13 0.80
C PRO A 302 0.75 -19.00 -0.06
N GLY A 303 0.97 -20.26 0.33
CA GLY A 303 1.85 -21.18 -0.40
C GLY A 303 3.31 -21.17 0.06
N GLY A 304 3.68 -20.40 1.09
CA GLY A 304 5.05 -20.28 1.59
C GLY A 304 5.90 -19.26 0.82
N ALA A 305 7.17 -19.16 1.17
CA ALA A 305 8.08 -18.13 0.68
C ALA A 305 8.43 -18.19 -0.81
N THR A 306 8.09 -19.26 -1.49
CA THR A 306 8.41 -19.51 -2.91
C THR A 306 7.21 -19.39 -3.84
N ALA A 307 6.07 -18.87 -3.36
CA ALA A 307 4.87 -18.68 -4.16
C ALA A 307 4.84 -17.32 -4.86
#